data_11533da3093375caf533ff6e7384aefe
#
_entry.id   11533da3093375caf533ff6e7384aefe
#
_cell.length_a   1.000
_cell.length_b   1.000
_cell.length_c   1.000
_cell.angle_alpha   90.00
_cell.angle_beta   90.00
_cell.angle_gamma   90.00
#
_symmetry.space_group_name_H-M   'P 1'
#
loop_
_entity.id
_entity.type
_entity.pdbx_description
1 polymer ?
#
loop_
_entity_poly.entity_id
_entity_poly.type
_entity_poly.pdbx_seq_one_letter_code
_entity_poly.pdbx_strand_id
1 'polypeptide(L)'
;MKCKTHWAKIYIAGPIEVAKQFLRLKAKDVGMCVTIEPTTYIYSGGEEVGYVIGLINYPRFPKSPEAIRTFALDLAAELKDATGQMSYTIMFPDQTEFFSDKEEGSA
;
A
#
# COMPACT_ATOMS: atom_id res chain seq x y z
N MET A 1 11.64 23.00 8.68
CA MET A 1 10.44 22.28 9.14
C MET A 1 10.76 20.79 9.19
N LYS A 2 10.43 20.12 10.27
CA LYS A 2 10.73 18.69 10.43
C LYS A 2 9.67 18.01 11.30
N CYS A 3 9.59 16.69 11.17
CA CYS A 3 8.73 15.86 11.99
C CYS A 3 9.41 14.50 12.19
N LYS A 4 8.83 13.68 13.07
CA LYS A 4 9.35 12.33 13.27
C LYS A 4 9.07 11.49 12.02
N THR A 5 9.98 10.57 11.72
CA THR A 5 9.83 9.70 10.56
C THR A 5 8.95 8.51 10.91
N HIS A 6 7.81 8.40 10.21
CA HIS A 6 6.95 7.22 10.22
C HIS A 6 6.61 6.94 8.77
N TRP A 7 6.41 5.69 8.43
CA TRP A 7 6.12 5.33 7.05
C TRP A 7 5.42 3.99 6.96
N ALA A 8 4.86 3.72 5.80
CA ALA A 8 4.34 2.41 5.43
C ALA A 8 4.57 2.23 3.95
N LYS A 9 4.78 0.98 3.53
CA LYS A 9 4.91 0.62 2.13
C LYS A 9 3.98 -0.53 1.82
N ILE A 10 3.17 -0.36 0.78
CA ILE A 10 2.20 -1.38 0.35
C ILE A 10 2.75 -2.04 -0.90
N TYR A 11 2.94 -3.36 -0.83
CA TYR A 11 3.43 -4.18 -1.95
C TYR A 11 2.26 -4.97 -2.50
N ILE A 12 1.92 -4.74 -3.76
CA ILE A 12 0.78 -5.40 -4.38
C ILE A 12 1.03 -5.59 -5.87
N ALA A 13 0.56 -6.71 -6.42
CA ALA A 13 0.68 -7.02 -7.84
C ALA A 13 -0.44 -6.36 -8.63
N GLY A 14 -0.26 -6.27 -9.93
CA GLY A 14 -1.27 -5.78 -10.84
C GLY A 14 -0.81 -4.62 -11.70
N PRO A 15 -1.69 -4.14 -12.60
CA PRO A 15 -1.34 -3.06 -13.51
C PRO A 15 -1.31 -1.71 -12.78
N ILE A 16 -0.17 -1.05 -12.87
CA ILE A 16 0.05 0.21 -12.14
C ILE A 16 -0.90 1.33 -12.57
N GLU A 17 -1.30 1.35 -13.85
CA GLU A 17 -2.17 2.43 -14.30
C GLU A 17 -3.57 2.35 -13.69
N VAL A 18 -4.06 1.15 -13.44
CA VAL A 18 -5.34 0.96 -12.76
C VAL A 18 -5.23 1.48 -11.32
N ALA A 19 -4.13 1.13 -10.65
CA ALA A 19 -3.88 1.60 -9.30
C ALA A 19 -3.77 3.12 -9.23
N LYS A 20 -3.06 3.73 -10.18
CA LYS A 20 -2.93 5.19 -10.23
C LYS A 20 -4.29 5.86 -10.37
N GLN A 21 -5.16 5.30 -11.22
CA GLN A 21 -6.50 5.87 -11.41
C GLN A 21 -7.31 5.80 -10.12
N PHE A 22 -7.25 4.67 -9.43
CA PHE A 22 -7.91 4.53 -8.14
C PHE A 22 -7.40 5.58 -7.14
N LEU A 23 -6.08 5.75 -7.07
CA LEU A 23 -5.47 6.69 -6.13
C LEU A 23 -5.83 8.14 -6.46
N ARG A 24 -5.91 8.49 -7.76
CA ARG A 24 -6.32 9.84 -8.16
C ARG A 24 -7.74 10.15 -7.73
N LEU A 25 -8.65 9.18 -7.88
CA LEU A 25 -10.04 9.35 -7.47
C LEU A 25 -10.14 9.43 -5.95
N LYS A 26 -9.41 8.59 -5.25
CA LYS A 26 -9.38 8.61 -3.79
C LYS A 26 -8.87 9.95 -3.27
N ALA A 27 -7.85 10.50 -3.90
CA ALA A 27 -7.26 11.77 -3.48
C ALA A 27 -8.22 12.95 -3.61
N LYS A 28 -9.23 12.84 -4.47
CA LYS A 28 -10.25 13.89 -4.57
C LYS A 28 -11.20 13.88 -3.37
N ASP A 29 -11.43 12.70 -2.80
CA ASP A 29 -12.36 12.55 -1.69
C ASP A 29 -11.71 12.80 -0.34
N VAL A 30 -10.48 12.36 -0.18
CA VAL A 30 -9.75 12.50 1.08
C VAL A 30 -8.40 13.15 0.82
N GLY A 31 -7.98 13.97 1.75
CA GLY A 31 -6.66 14.59 1.66
C GLY A 31 -5.60 13.54 1.88
N MET A 32 -4.81 13.27 0.85
CA MET A 32 -3.72 12.31 0.96
C MET A 32 -2.59 12.69 0.02
N CYS A 33 -1.40 12.22 0.37
CA CYS A 33 -0.25 12.29 -0.51
C CYS A 33 0.49 10.96 -0.39
N VAL A 34 0.55 10.22 -1.48
CA VAL A 34 1.25 8.94 -1.53
C VAL A 34 2.15 8.91 -2.75
N THR A 35 3.17 8.06 -2.71
CA THR A 35 3.97 7.77 -3.89
C THR A 35 3.57 6.42 -4.43
N ILE A 36 3.81 6.20 -5.72
CA ILE A 36 3.60 4.88 -6.31
C ILE A 36 4.71 4.64 -7.33
N GLU A 37 5.34 3.46 -7.26
CA GLU A 37 6.45 3.10 -8.10
C GLU A 37 6.23 1.73 -8.71
N PRO A 38 6.53 1.56 -10.02
CA PRO A 38 6.42 0.25 -10.65
C PRO A 38 7.49 -0.69 -10.11
N THR A 39 7.15 -1.96 -10.00
CA THR A 39 8.12 -2.96 -9.61
C THR A 39 7.79 -4.30 -10.26
N THR A 40 8.75 -5.22 -10.24
CA THR A 40 8.57 -6.57 -10.71
C THR A 40 8.91 -7.51 -9.55
N TYR A 41 7.97 -8.38 -9.23
CA TYR A 41 8.18 -9.39 -8.19
C TYR A 41 8.71 -10.63 -8.85
N ILE A 42 9.91 -11.03 -8.48
CA ILE A 42 10.57 -12.21 -9.05
C ILE A 42 10.72 -13.25 -7.94
N TYR A 43 10.18 -14.44 -8.18
CA TYR A 43 10.17 -15.51 -7.19
C TYR A 43 10.42 -16.85 -7.88
N SER A 44 10.60 -17.90 -7.07
CA SER A 44 10.82 -19.23 -7.63
C SER A 44 9.62 -19.65 -8.47
N GLY A 45 9.84 -19.87 -9.74
CA GLY A 45 8.78 -20.34 -10.64
C GLY A 45 8.08 -19.25 -11.43
N GLY A 46 8.41 -17.97 -11.23
CA GLY A 46 7.75 -16.95 -12.02
C GLY A 46 8.07 -15.52 -11.63
N GLU A 47 7.30 -14.65 -12.23
CA GLU A 47 7.38 -13.22 -11.90
C GLU A 47 6.05 -12.56 -12.22
N GLU A 48 5.79 -11.43 -11.59
CA GLU A 48 4.62 -10.63 -11.92
C GLU A 48 4.95 -9.15 -11.75
N VAL A 49 4.26 -8.34 -12.56
CA VAL A 49 4.38 -6.90 -12.45
C VAL A 49 3.50 -6.40 -11.31
N GLY A 50 3.92 -5.31 -10.71
CA GLY A 50 3.14 -4.69 -9.67
C GLY A 50 3.70 -3.32 -9.33
N TYR A 51 3.45 -2.89 -8.12
CA TYR A 51 3.87 -1.56 -7.70
C TYR A 51 4.02 -1.52 -6.19
N VAL A 52 4.66 -0.45 -5.72
CA VAL A 52 4.82 -0.19 -4.29
C VAL A 52 4.23 1.20 -4.03
N ILE A 53 3.34 1.28 -3.05
CA ILE A 53 2.77 2.57 -2.63
C ILE A 53 3.46 2.98 -1.34
N GLY A 54 3.98 4.20 -1.31
CA GLY A 54 4.68 4.73 -0.15
C GLY A 54 3.86 5.79 0.56
N LEU A 55 3.83 5.68 1.88
CA LEU A 55 3.24 6.68 2.75
C LEU A 55 4.31 7.13 3.73
N ILE A 56 4.47 8.44 3.88
CA ILE A 56 5.41 8.97 4.87
C ILE A 56 4.73 10.04 5.72
N ASN A 57 5.35 10.31 6.85
CA ASN A 57 4.93 11.43 7.66
C ASN A 57 5.53 12.70 7.06
N TYR A 58 4.66 13.56 6.50
CA TYR A 58 5.11 14.79 5.85
C TYR A 58 5.14 15.92 6.87
N PRO A 59 6.27 16.66 6.95
CA PRO A 59 6.34 17.78 7.90
C PRO A 59 5.24 18.81 7.76
N ARG A 60 4.72 19.02 6.56
CA ARG A 60 3.63 19.97 6.34
C ARG A 60 2.29 19.47 6.89
N PHE A 61 2.12 18.17 7.00
CA PHE A 61 0.87 17.53 7.42
C PHE A 61 1.20 16.37 8.35
N PRO A 62 1.79 16.64 9.51
CA PRO A 62 2.28 15.55 10.36
C PRO A 62 1.14 14.72 10.91
N LYS A 63 1.35 13.41 10.99
CA LYS A 63 0.40 12.45 11.49
C LYS A 63 1.08 11.52 12.48
N SER A 64 0.28 10.89 13.33
CA SER A 64 0.81 9.90 14.26
C SER A 64 1.14 8.60 13.52
N PRO A 65 1.99 7.74 14.11
CA PRO A 65 2.23 6.41 13.53
C PRO A 65 0.94 5.62 13.37
N GLU A 66 0.02 5.73 14.33
CA GLU A 66 -1.26 5.04 14.28
C GLU A 66 -2.12 5.51 13.11
N ALA A 67 -2.12 6.82 12.84
CA ALA A 67 -2.88 7.36 11.71
C ALA A 67 -2.34 6.86 10.38
N ILE A 68 -1.01 6.80 10.24
CA ILE A 68 -0.39 6.30 9.03
C ILE A 68 -0.69 4.80 8.86
N ARG A 69 -0.61 4.04 9.96
CA ARG A 69 -0.92 2.61 9.92
C ARG A 69 -2.36 2.37 9.50
N THR A 70 -3.31 3.04 10.13
CA THR A 70 -4.73 2.89 9.81
C THR A 70 -5.01 3.25 8.36
N PHE A 71 -4.43 4.35 7.89
CA PHE A 71 -4.63 4.76 6.52
C PHE A 71 -4.06 3.75 5.53
N ALA A 72 -2.87 3.20 5.82
CA ALA A 72 -2.25 2.20 4.95
C ALA A 72 -3.10 0.92 4.90
N LEU A 73 -3.61 0.47 6.05
CA LEU A 73 -4.46 -0.72 6.10
C LEU A 73 -5.74 -0.53 5.29
N ASP A 74 -6.41 0.59 5.47
CA ASP A 74 -7.66 0.87 4.75
C ASP A 74 -7.42 1.03 3.25
N LEU A 75 -6.40 1.78 2.88
CA LEU A 75 -6.08 2.04 1.48
C LEU A 75 -5.74 0.74 0.74
N ALA A 76 -4.93 -0.11 1.36
CA ALA A 76 -4.53 -1.37 0.74
C ALA A 76 -5.71 -2.31 0.54
N ALA A 77 -6.61 -2.39 1.52
CA ALA A 77 -7.79 -3.23 1.42
C ALA A 77 -8.72 -2.75 0.30
N GLU A 78 -8.95 -1.43 0.23
CA GLU A 78 -9.78 -0.85 -0.83
C GLU A 78 -9.17 -1.06 -2.21
N LEU A 79 -7.86 -0.85 -2.31
CA LEU A 79 -7.15 -1.01 -3.58
C LEU A 79 -7.17 -2.46 -4.05
N LYS A 80 -6.98 -3.41 -3.13
CA LYS A 80 -7.06 -4.83 -3.46
C LYS A 80 -8.41 -5.16 -4.08
N ASP A 81 -9.48 -4.71 -3.45
CA ASP A 81 -10.83 -4.96 -3.95
C ASP A 81 -11.07 -4.27 -5.29
N ALA A 82 -10.65 -3.02 -5.41
CA ALA A 82 -10.87 -2.24 -6.64
C ALA A 82 -10.11 -2.80 -7.83
N THR A 83 -8.97 -3.44 -7.60
CA THR A 83 -8.13 -3.98 -8.68
C THR A 83 -8.26 -5.48 -8.86
N GLY A 84 -9.09 -6.13 -8.06
CA GLY A 84 -9.32 -7.56 -8.19
C GLY A 84 -8.17 -8.44 -7.73
N GLN A 85 -7.32 -7.93 -6.87
CA GLN A 85 -6.19 -8.70 -6.36
C GLN A 85 -6.60 -9.54 -5.16
N MET A 86 -5.83 -10.60 -4.88
CA MET A 86 -6.13 -11.54 -3.82
C MET A 86 -5.33 -11.28 -2.55
N SER A 87 -4.22 -10.60 -2.65
CA SER A 87 -3.32 -10.43 -1.52
C SER A 87 -2.45 -9.19 -1.67
N TYR A 88 -1.87 -8.79 -0.57
CA TYR A 88 -0.89 -7.70 -0.53
C TYR A 88 -0.09 -7.80 0.77
N THR A 89 1.04 -7.11 0.80
CA THR A 89 1.90 -7.04 1.97
C THR A 89 2.09 -5.57 2.34
N ILE A 90 2.05 -5.26 3.61
CA ILE A 90 2.35 -3.90 4.09
C ILE A 90 3.55 -3.98 5.02
N MET A 91 4.56 -3.17 4.73
CA MET A 91 5.74 -3.06 5.58
C MET A 91 5.65 -1.78 6.38
N PHE A 92 5.74 -1.92 7.71
CA PHE A 92 5.83 -0.83 8.65
C PHE A 92 7.22 -0.83 9.26
N PRO A 93 7.64 0.26 9.94
CA PRO A 93 8.98 0.27 10.54
C PRO A 93 9.22 -0.84 11.56
N ASP A 94 8.17 -1.31 12.22
CA ASP A 94 8.28 -2.29 13.31
C ASP A 94 7.92 -3.70 12.89
N GLN A 95 7.12 -3.88 11.85
CA GLN A 95 6.70 -5.22 11.42
C GLN A 95 6.12 -5.19 10.02
N THR A 96 6.06 -6.36 9.41
CA THR A 96 5.50 -6.53 8.07
C THR A 96 4.33 -7.50 8.16
N GLU A 97 3.20 -7.14 7.53
CA GLU A 97 1.96 -7.91 7.59
C GLU A 97 1.52 -8.33 6.20
N PHE A 98 1.10 -9.58 6.08
CA PHE A 98 0.59 -10.13 4.83
C PHE A 98 -0.90 -10.38 4.96
N PHE A 99 -1.65 -10.00 3.92
CA PHE A 99 -3.10 -10.15 3.88
C PHE A 99 -3.49 -10.91 2.61
N SER A 100 -4.40 -11.86 2.74
CA SER A 100 -4.83 -12.69 1.62
C SER A 100 -6.29 -13.07 1.79
N ASP A 101 -7.00 -13.12 0.66
CA ASP A 101 -8.37 -13.62 0.64
C ASP A 101 -8.40 -15.14 0.74
N LYS A 102 -7.26 -15.79 0.53
CA LYS A 102 -7.15 -17.23 0.70
C LYS A 102 -7.07 -17.56 2.19
N GLU A 103 -7.76 -18.59 2.61
CA GLU A 103 -7.69 -19.04 3.99
C GLU A 103 -6.38 -19.75 4.23
N GLU A 104 -5.52 -19.14 5.01
CA GLU A 104 -4.22 -19.69 5.32
C GLU A 104 -4.34 -21.03 6.04
N GLY A 105 -5.25 -21.10 6.98
CA GLY A 105 -5.40 -22.29 7.79
C GLY A 105 -6.04 -23.45 7.08
N SER A 106 -6.60 -23.23 5.90
CA SER A 106 -7.23 -24.29 5.13
C SER A 106 -6.20 -25.17 4.44
N ALA A 107 -5.00 -24.70 4.42
CA ALA A 107 -3.93 -25.45 3.80
C ALA A 107 -3.55 -26.63 4.66
#